data_02f5c74a343491b10d089b2ff36e2dea
#
_entry.id   02f5c74a343491b10d089b2ff36e2dea
#
_cell.length_a   1.000
_cell.length_b   1.000
_cell.length_c   1.000
_cell.angle_alpha   90.00
_cell.angle_beta   90.00
_cell.angle_gamma   90.00
#
_symmetry.space_group_name_H-M   'P 1'
#
loop_
_entity.id
_entity.type
_entity.pdbx_description
1 polymer ?
#
loop_
_entity_poly.entity_id
_entity_poly.type
_entity_poly.pdbx_seq_one_letter_code
_entity_poly.pdbx_strand_id
1 'polypeptide(L)'
;VKCETSDLLVPAHAEMVIEAEILPRQRTAEGPFGEFTGYSLGERQREVVKVRAITHRKGAIFQDISVSHLDHLLLSTIPIEANLYRAVRSMVPSVKAVRVPAPFTCYVSIEQRVPGQGKNAILAVLGADLYMKRVVVVDHDVDIFNDRQVNWAIATRCQPDRDITIITNARGSDLDPSTKEDGYTAKWGVDATAKPSLAAYVPRNQIPAKVWKRINLKDFLP
;
A
#
# COMPACT_ATOMS: atom_id res chain seq x y z
N VAL A 1 -29.78 -13.52 -9.06
CA VAL A 1 -31.00 -13.26 -9.83
C VAL A 1 -30.60 -12.68 -11.18
N LYS A 2 -31.54 -12.74 -12.13
CA LYS A 2 -31.36 -12.15 -13.46
C LYS A 2 -31.60 -10.64 -13.41
N CYS A 3 -30.87 -9.88 -14.24
CA CYS A 3 -31.12 -8.46 -14.47
C CYS A 3 -32.48 -8.20 -15.09
N GLU A 4 -33.02 -6.98 -14.96
CA GLU A 4 -34.30 -6.57 -15.54
C GLU A 4 -34.21 -6.31 -17.05
N THR A 5 -33.06 -5.83 -17.53
CA THR A 5 -32.91 -5.41 -18.95
C THR A 5 -31.93 -6.28 -19.75
N SER A 6 -31.32 -7.28 -19.13
CA SER A 6 -30.35 -8.18 -19.77
C SER A 6 -30.37 -9.58 -19.18
N ASP A 7 -29.68 -10.53 -19.83
CA ASP A 7 -29.53 -11.91 -19.37
C ASP A 7 -28.39 -12.10 -18.36
N LEU A 8 -27.76 -11.02 -17.93
CA LEU A 8 -26.70 -11.07 -16.91
C LEU A 8 -27.26 -11.42 -15.53
N LEU A 9 -26.42 -12.06 -14.72
CA LEU A 9 -26.76 -12.41 -13.36
C LEU A 9 -26.08 -11.46 -12.38
N VAL A 10 -26.81 -11.03 -11.37
CA VAL A 10 -26.35 -10.18 -10.29
C VAL A 10 -26.64 -10.79 -8.92
N PRO A 11 -25.91 -10.42 -7.85
CA PRO A 11 -26.19 -10.89 -6.51
C PRO A 11 -27.63 -10.57 -6.09
N ALA A 12 -28.37 -11.58 -5.63
CA ALA A 12 -29.78 -11.42 -5.24
C ALA A 12 -29.98 -10.48 -4.02
N HIS A 13 -28.94 -10.28 -3.22
CA HIS A 13 -28.95 -9.46 -2.00
C HIS A 13 -28.22 -8.12 -2.18
N ALA A 14 -27.95 -7.70 -3.42
CA ALA A 14 -27.41 -6.37 -3.67
C ALA A 14 -28.36 -5.28 -3.14
N GLU A 15 -27.80 -4.24 -2.56
CA GLU A 15 -28.59 -3.08 -2.11
C GLU A 15 -29.13 -2.30 -3.31
N MET A 16 -28.31 -2.16 -4.37
CA MET A 16 -28.65 -1.49 -5.63
C MET A 16 -27.96 -2.20 -6.78
N VAL A 17 -28.61 -2.23 -7.93
CA VAL A 17 -28.05 -2.69 -9.20
C VAL A 17 -28.26 -1.61 -10.26
N ILE A 18 -27.20 -1.21 -10.93
CA ILE A 18 -27.24 -0.30 -12.07
C ILE A 18 -26.94 -1.11 -13.32
N GLU A 19 -27.93 -1.27 -14.19
CA GLU A 19 -27.77 -1.92 -15.47
C GLU A 19 -27.43 -0.87 -16.51
N ALA A 20 -26.31 -1.04 -17.20
CA ALA A 20 -25.80 -0.02 -18.08
C ALA A 20 -25.06 -0.61 -19.28
N GLU A 21 -24.85 0.20 -20.30
CA GLU A 21 -24.12 -0.12 -21.52
C GLU A 21 -23.00 0.90 -21.72
N ILE A 22 -21.78 0.42 -21.93
CA ILE A 22 -20.66 1.27 -22.34
C ILE A 22 -20.78 1.54 -23.82
N LEU A 23 -20.99 2.81 -24.20
CA LEU A 23 -21.18 3.17 -25.59
C LEU A 23 -19.85 3.12 -26.36
N PRO A 24 -19.77 2.32 -27.45
CA PRO A 24 -18.53 2.18 -28.19
C PRO A 24 -18.12 3.53 -28.83
N ARG A 25 -16.83 3.86 -28.72
CA ARG A 25 -16.22 5.05 -29.34
C ARG A 25 -16.81 6.40 -28.91
N GLN A 26 -17.62 6.46 -27.87
CA GLN A 26 -18.14 7.69 -27.32
C GLN A 26 -17.39 8.02 -26.03
N ARG A 27 -16.86 9.23 -25.95
CA ARG A 27 -16.16 9.76 -24.78
C ARG A 27 -16.68 11.13 -24.44
N THR A 28 -16.60 11.46 -23.16
CA THR A 28 -16.96 12.78 -22.62
C THR A 28 -15.97 13.17 -21.54
N ALA A 29 -15.94 14.47 -21.26
CA ALA A 29 -15.15 14.97 -20.15
C ALA A 29 -15.69 14.44 -18.82
N GLU A 30 -14.79 13.89 -18.00
CA GLU A 30 -15.04 13.42 -16.65
C GLU A 30 -14.10 14.10 -15.67
N GLY A 31 -14.61 14.51 -14.51
CA GLY A 31 -13.86 15.23 -13.50
C GLY A 31 -14.04 16.74 -13.56
N PRO A 32 -13.26 17.51 -12.78
CA PRO A 32 -12.24 17.01 -11.83
C PRO A 32 -12.88 16.39 -10.59
N PHE A 33 -12.25 15.35 -10.04
CA PHE A 33 -12.62 14.76 -8.75
C PHE A 33 -11.38 14.32 -7.97
N GLY A 34 -11.54 14.14 -6.66
CA GLY A 34 -10.44 13.78 -5.77
C GLY A 34 -10.05 12.30 -5.88
N GLU A 35 -8.77 12.02 -5.62
CA GLU A 35 -8.21 10.67 -5.63
C GLU A 35 -7.61 10.31 -4.26
N PHE A 36 -7.29 9.01 -4.06
CA PHE A 36 -6.74 8.50 -2.81
C PHE A 36 -5.41 9.18 -2.40
N THR A 37 -4.74 9.83 -3.34
CA THR A 37 -3.50 10.58 -3.10
C THR A 37 -3.71 11.93 -2.43
N GLY A 38 -4.96 12.38 -2.29
CA GLY A 38 -5.30 13.69 -1.73
C GLY A 38 -5.31 14.83 -2.76
N TYR A 39 -5.13 14.52 -4.03
CA TYR A 39 -5.17 15.51 -5.11
C TYR A 39 -6.41 15.33 -5.98
N SER A 40 -6.91 16.41 -6.55
CA SER A 40 -7.90 16.36 -7.62
C SER A 40 -7.18 16.26 -8.95
N LEU A 41 -7.51 15.25 -9.71
CA LEU A 41 -7.06 15.13 -11.09
C LEU A 41 -7.92 16.02 -12.00
N GLY A 42 -7.31 16.57 -13.05
CA GLY A 42 -8.00 17.34 -14.06
C GLY A 42 -9.02 16.52 -14.86
N GLU A 43 -9.77 17.19 -15.72
CA GLU A 43 -10.69 16.52 -16.65
C GLU A 43 -9.96 15.52 -17.56
N ARG A 44 -10.58 14.38 -17.79
CA ARG A 44 -10.10 13.33 -18.70
C ARG A 44 -11.24 12.88 -19.60
N GLN A 45 -10.90 12.46 -20.82
CA GLN A 45 -11.87 11.85 -21.73
C GLN A 45 -12.11 10.40 -21.32
N ARG A 46 -13.35 10.08 -20.92
CA ARG A 46 -13.75 8.75 -20.47
C ARG A 46 -14.92 8.23 -21.30
N GLU A 47 -15.08 6.93 -21.29
CA GLU A 47 -16.16 6.23 -21.98
C GLU A 47 -17.52 6.62 -21.40
N VAL A 48 -18.50 6.84 -22.29
CA VAL A 48 -19.87 7.14 -21.87
C VAL A 48 -20.58 5.86 -21.46
N VAL A 49 -21.15 5.87 -20.27
CA VAL A 49 -21.98 4.78 -19.74
C VAL A 49 -23.43 5.20 -19.77
N LYS A 50 -24.24 4.51 -20.56
CA LYS A 50 -25.69 4.74 -20.69
C LYS A 50 -26.45 3.83 -19.73
N VAL A 51 -27.01 4.39 -18.67
CA VAL A 51 -27.85 3.64 -17.72
C VAL A 51 -29.15 3.20 -18.39
N ARG A 52 -29.52 1.93 -18.25
CA ARG A 52 -30.75 1.31 -18.76
C ARG A 52 -31.80 1.15 -17.67
N ALA A 53 -31.37 0.68 -16.49
CA ALA A 53 -32.22 0.52 -15.32
C ALA A 53 -31.42 0.72 -14.03
N ILE A 54 -32.09 1.17 -13.01
CA ILE A 54 -31.61 1.19 -11.64
C ILE A 54 -32.65 0.47 -10.79
N THR A 55 -32.26 -0.64 -10.18
CA THR A 55 -33.10 -1.38 -9.25
C THR A 55 -32.46 -1.34 -7.86
N HIS A 56 -33.27 -1.34 -6.84
CA HIS A 56 -32.80 -1.34 -5.47
C HIS A 56 -33.80 -2.09 -4.57
N ARG A 57 -33.30 -2.66 -3.47
CA ARG A 57 -34.16 -3.27 -2.49
C ARG A 57 -34.95 -2.21 -1.71
N LYS A 58 -36.09 -2.60 -1.15
CA LYS A 58 -36.83 -1.71 -0.28
C LYS A 58 -36.00 -1.40 0.99
N GLY A 59 -35.78 -0.11 1.27
CA GLY A 59 -34.94 0.31 2.38
C GLY A 59 -33.44 0.07 2.15
N ALA A 60 -32.98 0.18 0.90
CA ALA A 60 -31.56 0.03 0.54
C ALA A 60 -30.67 0.95 1.36
N ILE A 61 -29.51 0.44 1.76
CA ILE A 61 -28.46 1.22 2.43
C ILE A 61 -27.47 1.66 1.37
N PHE A 62 -27.20 2.96 1.30
CA PHE A 62 -26.12 3.52 0.48
C PHE A 62 -24.91 3.81 1.37
N GLN A 63 -23.76 3.22 1.00
CA GLN A 63 -22.49 3.51 1.65
C GLN A 63 -21.58 4.22 0.67
N ASP A 64 -21.04 5.33 1.10
CA ASP A 64 -20.05 6.09 0.33
C ASP A 64 -18.69 6.06 1.03
N ILE A 65 -17.65 6.46 0.31
CA ILE A 65 -16.27 6.53 0.80
C ILE A 65 -15.81 7.98 0.66
N SER A 66 -15.37 8.56 1.77
CA SER A 66 -14.76 9.87 1.73
C SER A 66 -13.39 9.81 1.05
N VAL A 67 -13.25 10.56 -0.05
CA VAL A 67 -12.02 10.58 -0.83
C VAL A 67 -10.83 11.00 0.03
N SER A 68 -9.70 10.33 -0.14
CA SER A 68 -8.45 10.56 0.60
C SER A 68 -8.51 10.26 2.11
N HIS A 69 -9.63 9.77 2.61
CA HIS A 69 -9.77 9.37 4.00
C HIS A 69 -9.13 8.00 4.27
N LEU A 70 -8.97 7.66 5.55
CA LEU A 70 -8.34 6.41 5.96
C LEU A 70 -9.06 5.17 5.42
N ASP A 71 -10.38 5.18 5.38
CA ASP A 71 -11.21 4.09 4.83
C ASP A 71 -10.94 3.87 3.33
N HIS A 72 -10.80 4.94 2.53
CA HIS A 72 -10.42 4.84 1.13
C HIS A 72 -9.06 4.16 0.96
N LEU A 73 -8.08 4.56 1.75
CA LEU A 73 -6.75 3.95 1.73
C LEU A 73 -6.80 2.48 2.16
N LEU A 74 -7.46 2.16 3.27
CA LEU A 74 -7.49 0.81 3.84
C LEU A 74 -8.16 -0.22 2.92
N LEU A 75 -9.20 0.15 2.19
CA LEU A 75 -9.86 -0.73 1.23
C LEU A 75 -8.92 -1.22 0.12
N SER A 76 -8.01 -0.38 -0.32
CA SER A 76 -7.01 -0.74 -1.33
C SER A 76 -5.79 -1.43 -0.74
N THR A 77 -5.34 -1.04 0.45
CA THR A 77 -4.07 -1.53 1.01
C THR A 77 -4.14 -2.98 1.46
N ILE A 78 -5.26 -3.44 2.03
CA ILE A 78 -5.40 -4.82 2.51
C ILE A 78 -5.09 -5.87 1.41
N PRO A 79 -5.73 -5.84 0.23
CA PRO A 79 -5.40 -6.78 -0.84
C PRO A 79 -4.00 -6.55 -1.42
N ILE A 80 -3.52 -5.31 -1.48
CA ILE A 80 -2.17 -4.99 -1.96
C ILE A 80 -1.12 -5.59 -1.02
N GLU A 81 -1.25 -5.41 0.29
CA GLU A 81 -0.33 -5.98 1.29
C GLU A 81 -0.24 -7.50 1.17
N ALA A 82 -1.38 -8.18 0.98
CA ALA A 82 -1.41 -9.64 0.80
C ALA A 82 -0.66 -10.08 -0.47
N ASN A 83 -0.82 -9.35 -1.58
CA ASN A 83 -0.12 -9.64 -2.84
C ASN A 83 1.38 -9.35 -2.72
N LEU A 84 1.76 -8.23 -2.13
CA LEU A 84 3.15 -7.87 -1.90
C LEU A 84 3.83 -8.86 -0.94
N TYR A 85 3.15 -9.30 0.11
CA TYR A 85 3.66 -10.34 0.99
C TYR A 85 4.01 -11.63 0.24
N ARG A 86 3.13 -12.09 -0.67
CA ARG A 86 3.40 -13.27 -1.50
C ARG A 86 4.60 -13.06 -2.43
N ALA A 87 4.67 -11.90 -3.07
CA ALA A 87 5.78 -11.55 -3.97
C ALA A 87 7.11 -11.51 -3.22
N VAL A 88 7.17 -10.83 -2.08
CA VAL A 88 8.38 -10.80 -1.25
C VAL A 88 8.74 -12.19 -0.75
N ARG A 89 7.78 -12.97 -0.29
CA ARG A 89 8.02 -14.33 0.24
C ARG A 89 8.63 -15.26 -0.79
N SER A 90 8.32 -15.12 -2.07
CA SER A 90 8.91 -15.94 -3.13
C SER A 90 10.41 -15.70 -3.30
N MET A 91 10.91 -14.48 -3.04
CA MET A 91 12.33 -14.12 -3.13
C MET A 91 13.04 -14.13 -1.77
N VAL A 92 12.33 -13.78 -0.70
CA VAL A 92 12.84 -13.68 0.68
C VAL A 92 11.88 -14.43 1.59
N PRO A 93 12.05 -15.78 1.74
CA PRO A 93 11.13 -16.62 2.54
C PRO A 93 11.05 -16.23 4.01
N SER A 94 12.03 -15.48 4.50
CA SER A 94 12.10 -14.99 5.89
C SER A 94 11.31 -13.70 6.14
N VAL A 95 10.48 -13.24 5.18
CA VAL A 95 9.57 -12.11 5.38
C VAL A 95 8.59 -12.39 6.54
N LYS A 96 8.39 -11.39 7.38
CA LYS A 96 7.50 -11.46 8.57
C LYS A 96 6.20 -10.72 8.34
N ALA A 97 6.29 -9.51 7.79
CA ALA A 97 5.12 -8.67 7.54
C ALA A 97 5.37 -7.67 6.41
N VAL A 98 4.29 -7.21 5.81
CA VAL A 98 4.26 -6.12 4.82
C VAL A 98 3.16 -5.15 5.22
N ARG A 99 3.40 -3.85 5.10
CA ARG A 99 2.43 -2.78 5.37
C ARG A 99 2.52 -1.70 4.30
N VAL A 100 1.37 -1.19 3.89
CA VAL A 100 1.23 -0.02 3.01
C VAL A 100 0.66 1.14 3.85
N PRO A 101 1.51 1.93 4.52
CA PRO A 101 1.08 2.96 5.48
C PRO A 101 0.53 4.23 4.84
N ALA A 102 0.86 4.46 3.58
CA ALA A 102 0.51 5.66 2.84
C ALA A 102 0.52 5.38 1.32
N PRO A 103 -0.07 6.25 0.50
CA PRO A 103 0.02 6.12 -0.96
C PRO A 103 1.44 5.87 -1.43
N PHE A 104 1.60 4.94 -2.37
CA PHE A 104 2.87 4.59 -3.03
C PHE A 104 4.00 4.11 -2.11
N THR A 105 3.73 3.82 -0.84
CA THR A 105 4.74 3.46 0.16
C THR A 105 4.50 2.07 0.72
N CYS A 106 5.55 1.25 0.78
CA CYS A 106 5.52 -0.07 1.37
C CYS A 106 6.63 -0.24 2.42
N TYR A 107 6.29 -0.78 3.58
CA TYR A 107 7.22 -1.25 4.60
C TYR A 107 7.25 -2.77 4.60
N VAL A 108 8.44 -3.34 4.70
CA VAL A 108 8.67 -4.79 4.74
C VAL A 108 9.52 -5.14 5.94
N SER A 109 9.04 -6.06 6.76
CA SER A 109 9.81 -6.65 7.86
C SER A 109 10.32 -8.03 7.45
N ILE A 110 11.63 -8.25 7.56
CA ILE A 110 12.29 -9.53 7.27
C ILE A 110 13.12 -9.99 8.47
N GLU A 111 13.39 -11.29 8.55
CA GLU A 111 14.48 -11.82 9.35
C GLU A 111 15.68 -12.01 8.42
N GLN A 112 16.58 -11.04 8.38
CA GLN A 112 17.73 -11.11 7.49
C GLN A 112 18.66 -12.26 7.92
N ARG A 113 18.87 -13.22 7.02
CA ARG A 113 19.73 -14.41 7.26
C ARG A 113 21.04 -14.31 6.50
N VAL A 114 21.02 -13.65 5.35
CA VAL A 114 22.21 -13.43 4.52
C VAL A 114 22.21 -11.98 4.01
N PRO A 115 23.39 -11.39 3.80
CA PRO A 115 23.50 -10.04 3.22
C PRO A 115 22.79 -9.93 1.88
N GLY A 116 22.18 -8.76 1.62
CA GLY A 116 21.49 -8.47 0.36
C GLY A 116 20.01 -8.86 0.31
N GLN A 117 19.48 -9.58 1.28
CA GLN A 117 18.04 -9.91 1.30
C GLN A 117 17.16 -8.67 1.40
N GLY A 118 17.61 -7.61 2.07
CA GLY A 118 16.91 -6.32 2.10
C GLY A 118 16.72 -5.75 0.68
N LYS A 119 17.76 -5.75 -0.13
CA LYS A 119 17.70 -5.31 -1.53
C LYS A 119 16.79 -6.21 -2.39
N ASN A 120 16.85 -7.52 -2.19
CA ASN A 120 15.96 -8.45 -2.88
C ASN A 120 14.49 -8.20 -2.54
N ALA A 121 14.17 -7.90 -1.29
CA ALA A 121 12.82 -7.53 -0.87
C ALA A 121 12.35 -6.22 -1.52
N ILE A 122 13.23 -5.21 -1.62
CA ILE A 122 12.94 -3.96 -2.34
C ILE A 122 12.57 -4.27 -3.81
N LEU A 123 13.39 -5.04 -4.51
CA LEU A 123 13.16 -5.38 -5.92
C LEU A 123 11.87 -6.18 -6.11
N ALA A 124 11.57 -7.11 -5.19
CA ALA A 124 10.33 -7.89 -5.22
C ALA A 124 9.09 -6.99 -5.15
N VAL A 125 9.05 -6.02 -4.22
CA VAL A 125 7.94 -5.09 -4.08
C VAL A 125 7.80 -4.19 -5.30
N LEU A 126 8.89 -3.56 -5.72
CA LEU A 126 8.88 -2.60 -6.83
C LEU A 126 8.55 -3.24 -8.18
N GLY A 127 8.84 -4.54 -8.34
CA GLY A 127 8.49 -5.31 -9.53
C GLY A 127 7.08 -5.89 -9.50
N ALA A 128 6.52 -6.11 -8.32
CA ALA A 128 5.21 -6.75 -8.16
C ALA A 128 4.02 -5.79 -8.30
N ASP A 129 4.23 -4.50 -8.02
CA ASP A 129 3.13 -3.54 -8.00
C ASP A 129 3.54 -2.21 -8.65
N LEU A 130 2.67 -1.77 -9.58
CA LEU A 130 2.86 -0.51 -10.32
C LEU A 130 2.82 0.72 -9.39
N TYR A 131 1.96 0.69 -8.38
CA TYR A 131 1.74 1.81 -7.48
C TYR A 131 2.86 1.99 -6.46
N MET A 132 3.62 0.93 -6.16
CA MET A 132 4.72 1.06 -5.20
C MET A 132 5.87 1.88 -5.76
N LYS A 133 6.17 3.00 -5.11
CA LYS A 133 7.22 3.95 -5.47
C LYS A 133 8.34 3.99 -4.45
N ARG A 134 7.99 3.91 -3.16
CA ARG A 134 8.92 3.88 -2.03
C ARG A 134 8.80 2.58 -1.24
N VAL A 135 9.92 1.91 -1.00
CA VAL A 135 9.98 0.70 -0.17
C VAL A 135 10.99 0.89 0.95
N VAL A 136 10.63 0.54 2.17
CA VAL A 136 11.55 0.49 3.30
C VAL A 136 11.58 -0.93 3.85
N VAL A 137 12.76 -1.52 3.89
CA VAL A 137 12.97 -2.86 4.46
C VAL A 137 13.69 -2.75 5.79
N VAL A 138 13.15 -3.39 6.82
CA VAL A 138 13.69 -3.42 8.18
C VAL A 138 13.76 -4.84 8.70
N ASP A 139 14.52 -5.05 9.79
CA ASP A 139 14.51 -6.34 10.49
C ASP A 139 13.26 -6.51 11.36
N HIS A 140 13.02 -7.76 11.76
CA HIS A 140 11.86 -8.15 12.55
C HIS A 140 11.84 -7.57 13.99
N ASP A 141 12.93 -6.96 14.45
CA ASP A 141 12.98 -6.23 15.73
C ASP A 141 12.38 -4.80 15.64
N VAL A 142 12.00 -4.38 14.44
CA VAL A 142 11.35 -3.11 14.15
C VAL A 142 9.88 -3.35 13.82
N ASP A 143 9.01 -2.73 14.61
CA ASP A 143 7.57 -2.78 14.33
C ASP A 143 7.22 -1.87 13.16
N ILE A 144 6.86 -2.47 12.01
CA ILE A 144 6.48 -1.72 10.81
C ILE A 144 5.11 -1.04 10.92
N PHE A 145 4.32 -1.34 11.95
CA PHE A 145 3.06 -0.65 12.25
C PHE A 145 3.28 0.62 13.10
N ASN A 146 4.53 0.89 13.48
CA ASN A 146 4.96 2.07 14.20
C ASN A 146 5.94 2.90 13.34
N ASP A 147 5.44 3.96 12.73
CA ASP A 147 6.23 4.83 11.83
C ASP A 147 7.47 5.44 12.51
N ARG A 148 7.42 5.67 13.83
CA ARG A 148 8.59 6.16 14.59
C ARG A 148 9.70 5.13 14.63
N GLN A 149 9.39 3.85 14.77
CA GLN A 149 10.38 2.78 14.75
C GLN A 149 10.99 2.61 13.36
N VAL A 150 10.17 2.69 12.29
CA VAL A 150 10.67 2.62 10.91
C VAL A 150 11.61 3.79 10.63
N ASN A 151 11.23 5.02 10.97
CA ASN A 151 12.08 6.20 10.80
C ASN A 151 13.36 6.11 11.63
N TRP A 152 13.28 5.57 12.86
CA TRP A 152 14.47 5.31 13.68
C TRP A 152 15.42 4.32 12.97
N ALA A 153 14.90 3.23 12.39
CA ALA A 153 15.72 2.27 11.67
C ALA A 153 16.39 2.90 10.42
N ILE A 154 15.66 3.72 9.66
CA ILE A 154 16.23 4.47 8.54
C ILE A 154 17.38 5.35 9.03
N ALA A 155 17.18 6.11 10.10
CA ALA A 155 18.19 7.06 10.60
C ALA A 155 19.43 6.39 11.18
N THR A 156 19.30 5.16 11.72
CA THR A 156 20.39 4.51 12.47
C THR A 156 21.05 3.34 11.76
N ARG A 157 20.40 2.75 10.74
CA ARG A 157 20.85 1.54 10.05
C ARG A 157 21.13 1.72 8.57
N CYS A 158 20.67 2.83 7.96
CA CYS A 158 20.85 3.10 6.54
C CYS A 158 21.97 4.10 6.32
N GLN A 159 22.87 3.79 5.36
CA GLN A 159 23.80 4.74 4.79
C GLN A 159 23.36 5.02 3.34
N PRO A 160 23.00 6.27 3.00
CA PRO A 160 22.36 6.58 1.72
C PRO A 160 23.18 6.24 0.48
N ASP A 161 24.49 6.27 0.60
CA ASP A 161 25.42 5.99 -0.51
C ASP A 161 25.40 4.51 -0.98
N ARG A 162 25.00 3.59 -0.14
CA ARG A 162 25.01 2.14 -0.43
C ARG A 162 23.68 1.42 -0.17
N ASP A 163 22.86 1.94 0.75
CA ASP A 163 21.66 1.27 1.22
C ASP A 163 20.38 1.81 0.56
N ILE A 164 20.51 2.85 -0.27
CA ILE A 164 19.42 3.33 -1.12
C ILE A 164 19.56 2.72 -2.52
N THR A 165 18.45 2.24 -3.05
CA THR A 165 18.33 1.76 -4.43
C THR A 165 17.38 2.68 -5.18
N ILE A 166 17.83 3.24 -6.29
CA ILE A 166 17.01 4.08 -7.18
C ILE A 166 16.88 3.36 -8.52
N ILE A 167 15.66 3.23 -9.00
CA ILE A 167 15.31 2.65 -10.30
C ILE A 167 14.69 3.77 -11.11
N THR A 168 15.41 4.27 -12.11
CA THR A 168 14.94 5.32 -13.02
C THR A 168 14.12 4.75 -14.16
N ASN A 169 13.29 5.60 -14.79
CA ASN A 169 12.52 5.25 -15.99
C ASN A 169 11.59 4.02 -15.80
N ALA A 170 11.10 3.80 -14.58
CA ALA A 170 10.10 2.80 -14.31
C ALA A 170 8.70 3.34 -14.65
N ARG A 171 7.77 2.45 -15.00
CA ARG A 171 6.37 2.83 -15.14
C ARG A 171 5.81 3.22 -13.77
N GLY A 172 5.21 4.41 -13.68
CA GLY A 172 4.53 4.93 -12.50
C GLY A 172 3.01 4.97 -12.68
N SER A 173 2.34 5.40 -11.62
CA SER A 173 0.91 5.70 -11.66
C SER A 173 0.68 7.13 -12.15
N ASP A 174 -0.32 7.32 -12.98
CA ASP A 174 -0.80 8.64 -13.39
C ASP A 174 -1.58 9.36 -12.28
N LEU A 175 -1.84 8.68 -11.17
CA LEU A 175 -2.39 9.24 -9.94
C LEU A 175 -1.32 9.84 -9.00
N ASP A 176 -0.05 9.64 -9.31
CA ASP A 176 1.08 10.28 -8.63
C ASP A 176 1.39 11.62 -9.32
N PRO A 177 1.12 12.77 -8.67
CA PRO A 177 1.28 14.08 -9.30
C PRO A 177 2.75 14.42 -9.65
N SER A 178 3.70 13.66 -9.14
CA SER A 178 5.13 13.81 -9.46
C SER A 178 5.60 12.92 -10.61
N THR A 179 4.73 12.09 -11.17
CA THR A 179 5.00 11.30 -12.39
C THR A 179 5.01 12.23 -13.60
N LYS A 180 5.96 12.04 -14.51
CA LYS A 180 6.05 12.79 -15.77
C LYS A 180 4.86 12.48 -16.67
N GLU A 181 4.56 13.39 -17.61
CA GLU A 181 3.44 13.24 -18.55
C GLU A 181 3.51 11.97 -19.41
N ASP A 182 4.70 11.47 -19.68
CA ASP A 182 4.94 10.20 -20.39
C ASP A 182 4.71 8.95 -19.54
N GLY A 183 4.37 9.11 -18.23
CA GLY A 183 4.10 8.04 -17.29
C GLY A 183 5.35 7.40 -16.69
N TYR A 184 6.55 7.99 -16.91
CA TYR A 184 7.77 7.54 -16.26
C TYR A 184 7.96 8.17 -14.89
N THR A 185 8.46 7.37 -13.95
CA THR A 185 8.82 7.79 -12.60
C THR A 185 10.14 7.15 -12.17
N ALA A 186 10.73 7.67 -11.11
CA ALA A 186 11.76 6.96 -10.39
C ALA A 186 11.13 6.24 -9.19
N LYS A 187 11.49 4.98 -9.00
CA LYS A 187 11.14 4.18 -7.82
C LYS A 187 12.39 4.04 -6.94
N TRP A 188 12.20 3.92 -5.63
CA TRP A 188 13.33 3.80 -4.72
C TRP A 188 13.05 2.92 -3.51
N GLY A 189 14.11 2.34 -2.96
CA GLY A 189 14.05 1.53 -1.79
C GLY A 189 15.16 1.86 -0.80
N VAL A 190 14.88 1.67 0.47
CA VAL A 190 15.79 1.86 1.60
C VAL A 190 15.99 0.52 2.28
N ASP A 191 17.21 0.02 2.31
CA ASP A 191 17.59 -1.12 3.14
C ASP A 191 18.03 -0.62 4.51
N ALA A 192 17.09 -0.57 5.45
CA ALA A 192 17.30 -0.22 6.85
C ALA A 192 17.39 -1.46 7.75
N THR A 193 17.88 -2.59 7.22
CA THR A 193 18.22 -3.76 8.02
C THR A 193 19.52 -3.55 8.80
N ALA A 194 19.67 -4.21 9.93
CA ALA A 194 20.90 -4.16 10.70
C ALA A 194 22.03 -4.84 9.91
N LYS A 195 23.13 -4.13 9.73
CA LYS A 195 24.32 -4.73 9.13
C LYS A 195 24.99 -5.64 10.15
N PRO A 196 25.59 -6.78 9.75
CA PRO A 196 26.24 -7.72 10.68
C PRO A 196 27.26 -7.04 11.60
N SER A 197 28.03 -6.09 11.09
CA SER A 197 28.97 -5.30 11.87
C SER A 197 28.29 -4.46 12.95
N LEU A 198 27.15 -3.84 12.64
CA LEU A 198 26.40 -3.01 13.59
C LEU A 198 25.74 -3.87 14.67
N ALA A 199 25.12 -4.97 14.29
CA ALA A 199 24.44 -5.88 15.21
C ALA A 199 25.40 -6.50 16.25
N ALA A 200 26.66 -6.72 15.86
CA ALA A 200 27.69 -7.25 16.75
C ALA A 200 28.21 -6.23 17.77
N TYR A 201 28.23 -4.94 17.43
CA TYR A 201 28.85 -3.90 18.26
C TYR A 201 27.86 -3.00 18.98
N VAL A 202 26.62 -2.89 18.50
CA VAL A 202 25.63 -1.94 19.04
C VAL A 202 24.27 -2.64 19.17
N PRO A 203 24.09 -3.47 20.20
CA PRO A 203 22.77 -4.05 20.44
C PRO A 203 21.76 -2.94 20.79
N ARG A 204 20.55 -3.07 20.27
CA ARG A 204 19.46 -2.14 20.60
C ARG A 204 19.15 -2.23 22.09
N ASN A 205 19.15 -1.08 22.79
CA ASN A 205 18.71 -1.02 24.17
C ASN A 205 17.23 -1.39 24.28
N GLN A 206 16.95 -2.43 25.04
CA GLN A 206 15.58 -2.90 25.29
C GLN A 206 15.39 -3.16 26.77
N ILE A 207 14.20 -2.83 27.28
CA ILE A 207 13.82 -3.22 28.63
C ILE A 207 13.62 -4.74 28.62
N PRO A 208 14.33 -5.50 29.47
CA PRO A 208 14.18 -6.96 29.51
C PRO A 208 12.73 -7.36 29.75
N ALA A 209 12.26 -8.38 29.00
CA ALA A 209 10.88 -8.85 29.07
C ALA A 209 10.42 -9.21 30.50
N LYS A 210 11.34 -9.72 31.33
CA LYS A 210 11.09 -10.00 32.75
C LYS A 210 10.78 -8.74 33.58
N VAL A 211 11.29 -7.57 33.17
CA VAL A 211 10.99 -6.28 33.81
C VAL A 211 9.62 -5.80 33.39
N TRP A 212 9.31 -5.82 32.10
CA TRP A 212 7.99 -5.46 31.58
C TRP A 212 6.85 -6.24 32.26
N LYS A 213 7.03 -7.55 32.47
CA LYS A 213 6.03 -8.41 33.11
C LYS A 213 5.77 -8.07 34.59
N ARG A 214 6.63 -7.28 35.24
CA ARG A 214 6.50 -6.86 36.64
C ARG A 214 5.87 -5.48 36.76
N ILE A 215 5.77 -4.72 35.67
CA ILE A 215 5.21 -3.36 35.68
C ILE A 215 3.71 -3.49 35.42
N ASN A 216 2.90 -3.10 36.42
CA ASN A 216 1.47 -2.96 36.25
C ASN A 216 1.16 -1.46 36.26
N LEU A 217 0.57 -0.96 35.17
CA LEU A 217 0.20 0.46 35.06
C LEU A 217 -0.74 0.92 36.17
N LYS A 218 -1.57 0.01 36.70
CA LYS A 218 -2.48 0.32 37.83
C LYS A 218 -1.73 0.73 39.11
N ASP A 219 -0.47 0.34 39.24
CA ASP A 219 0.33 0.69 40.41
C ASP A 219 0.87 2.15 40.34
N PHE A 220 0.69 2.82 39.20
CA PHE A 220 1.20 4.17 38.91
C PHE A 220 0.10 5.16 38.50
N LEU A 221 -1.12 4.70 38.35
CA LEU A 221 -2.27 5.55 38.04
C LEU A 221 -3.07 5.81 39.31
N PRO A 222 -3.53 7.07 39.55
CA PRO A 222 -4.37 7.41 40.69
C PRO A 222 -5.72 6.71 40.65
#